data_7de8cc2c51ab479c520518653ac17224
#
_entry.id   7de8cc2c51ab479c520518653ac17224
#
_cell.length_a   1.000
_cell.length_b   1.000
_cell.length_c   1.000
_cell.angle_alpha   90.00
_cell.angle_beta   90.00
_cell.angle_gamma   90.00
#
_symmetry.space_group_name_H-M   'P 1'
#
loop_
_entity.id
_entity.type
_entity.pdbx_description
1 polymer ?
#
loop_
_entity_poly.entity_id
_entity_poly.type
_entity_poly.pdbx_seq_one_letter_code
_entity_poly.pdbx_strand_id
1 'polypeptide(L)'
;WDAALKYTMPRDDADAAMLFDATAADCADNLAAAMYSLLTPPESRWIDLIPESDAAPDAAPAVAALRANLNDSNFYTTIHQCYLDLVTIGTACLFMAENPIGAASAFSFNAIPMHDIALLKDKVFHTTSMPASDVMERYPAWTPPADIRDSIKRDPEMPLRLVQCLDGTQFTAWLDIGGDIENNIVSRGTFETSPYIIFRWSLSSGEQYGRGPVLRALPDIKTANKVVELVLKNATIAVSGIWQADDDGVINLANINLTPGAIIPKAVGSSGLTPLASGADFDVSQIILKDLRERIRHAMLADRLGL
;
A
#
# COMPACT_ATOMS: atom_id res chain seq x y z
N TRP A 1 -0.48 7.61 5.47
CA TRP A 1 -0.27 6.50 4.53
C TRP A 1 -0.62 5.16 5.14
N ASP A 2 -0.06 4.78 6.29
CA ASP A 2 -0.31 3.47 6.94
C ASP A 2 -1.80 3.16 7.10
N ALA A 3 -2.60 4.15 7.52
CA ALA A 3 -4.03 3.96 7.62
C ALA A 3 -4.72 3.72 6.27
N ALA A 4 -4.25 4.33 5.18
CA ALA A 4 -4.80 4.09 3.85
C ALA A 4 -4.44 2.68 3.37
N LEU A 5 -3.17 2.30 3.50
CA LEU A 5 -2.67 0.97 3.16
C LEU A 5 -3.38 -0.14 3.95
N LYS A 6 -3.60 0.07 5.24
CA LYS A 6 -4.31 -0.87 6.12
C LYS A 6 -5.72 -1.23 5.61
N TYR A 7 -6.46 -0.26 5.07
CA TYR A 7 -7.83 -0.47 4.60
C TYR A 7 -7.93 -0.86 3.12
N THR A 8 -6.83 -0.82 2.34
CA THR A 8 -6.83 -1.18 0.90
C THR A 8 -5.91 -2.33 0.58
N MET A 9 -4.73 -2.38 1.21
CA MET A 9 -3.70 -3.39 0.97
C MET A 9 -3.11 -3.85 2.31
N PRO A 10 -3.87 -4.62 3.14
CA PRO A 10 -3.36 -5.12 4.41
C PRO A 10 -2.10 -5.96 4.17
N ARG A 11 -1.03 -5.67 4.93
CA ARG A 11 0.29 -6.28 4.73
C ARG A 11 0.51 -7.52 5.59
N ASP A 12 -0.22 -7.64 6.68
CA ASP A 12 -0.10 -8.75 7.62
C ASP A 12 -1.47 -9.26 8.08
N ASP A 13 -1.48 -10.41 8.75
CA ASP A 13 -2.69 -11.05 9.26
C ASP A 13 -3.41 -10.18 10.31
N ALA A 14 -2.70 -9.36 11.06
CA ALA A 14 -3.29 -8.49 12.08
C ALA A 14 -4.09 -7.35 11.44
N ASP A 15 -3.57 -6.76 10.36
CA ASP A 15 -4.28 -5.74 9.59
C ASP A 15 -5.46 -6.35 8.82
N ALA A 16 -5.28 -7.52 8.23
CA ALA A 16 -6.35 -8.25 7.54
C ALA A 16 -7.50 -8.60 8.49
N ALA A 17 -7.21 -9.01 9.73
CA ALA A 17 -8.22 -9.34 10.75
C ALA A 17 -9.07 -8.13 11.21
N MET A 18 -8.60 -6.90 10.93
CA MET A 18 -9.33 -5.67 11.25
C MET A 18 -10.09 -5.07 10.06
N LEU A 19 -10.01 -5.69 8.90
CA LEU A 19 -10.73 -5.27 7.69
C LEU A 19 -12.10 -5.97 7.63
N PHE A 20 -13.14 -5.25 8.05
CA PHE A 20 -14.53 -5.73 8.03
C PHE A 20 -15.29 -5.30 6.76
N ASP A 21 -14.86 -4.26 6.08
CA ASP A 21 -15.46 -3.74 4.85
C ASP A 21 -14.40 -3.64 3.73
N ALA A 22 -14.53 -4.46 2.70
CA ALA A 22 -13.59 -4.55 1.59
C ALA A 22 -13.87 -3.52 0.46
N THR A 23 -14.92 -2.70 0.57
CA THR A 23 -15.33 -1.79 -0.51
C THR A 23 -14.19 -0.89 -1.00
N ALA A 24 -13.34 -0.40 -0.09
CA ALA A 24 -12.22 0.46 -0.46
C ALA A 24 -11.11 -0.29 -1.19
N ALA A 25 -10.82 -1.53 -0.76
CA ALA A 25 -9.83 -2.39 -1.40
C ALA A 25 -10.26 -2.72 -2.85
N ASP A 26 -11.50 -3.21 -3.01
CA ASP A 26 -12.06 -3.53 -4.34
C ASP A 26 -12.05 -2.30 -5.27
N CYS A 27 -12.42 -1.13 -4.76
CA CYS A 27 -12.40 0.10 -5.55
C CYS A 27 -10.98 0.55 -5.92
N ALA A 28 -9.99 0.35 -5.04
CA ALA A 28 -8.60 0.70 -5.31
C ALA A 28 -8.01 -0.18 -6.42
N ASP A 29 -8.25 -1.49 -6.34
CA ASP A 29 -7.80 -2.46 -7.35
C ASP A 29 -8.46 -2.18 -8.70
N ASN A 30 -9.77 -1.95 -8.72
CA ASN A 30 -10.50 -1.62 -9.94
C ASN A 30 -10.00 -0.32 -10.58
N LEU A 31 -9.76 0.73 -9.79
CA LEU A 31 -9.25 1.99 -10.30
C LEU A 31 -7.83 1.84 -10.84
N ALA A 32 -6.94 1.12 -10.16
CA ALA A 32 -5.59 0.86 -10.64
C ALA A 32 -5.60 0.03 -11.94
N ALA A 33 -6.45 -0.99 -12.03
CA ALA A 33 -6.64 -1.78 -13.24
C ALA A 33 -7.20 -0.95 -14.42
N ALA A 34 -8.13 -0.04 -14.14
CA ALA A 34 -8.64 0.90 -15.13
C ALA A 34 -7.56 1.85 -15.63
N MET A 35 -6.74 2.41 -14.72
CA MET A 35 -5.60 3.25 -15.09
C MET A 35 -4.61 2.48 -15.97
N TYR A 36 -4.30 1.26 -15.61
CA TYR A 36 -3.43 0.39 -16.40
C TYR A 36 -3.97 0.19 -17.83
N SER A 37 -5.26 -0.14 -17.94
CA SER A 37 -5.90 -0.39 -19.24
C SER A 37 -6.04 0.84 -20.11
N LEU A 38 -6.20 2.03 -19.51
CA LEU A 38 -6.45 3.27 -20.22
C LEU A 38 -5.18 4.09 -20.51
N LEU A 39 -4.19 4.06 -19.60
CA LEU A 39 -3.00 4.91 -19.71
C LEU A 39 -1.82 4.18 -20.34
N THR A 40 -1.64 2.89 -20.01
CA THR A 40 -0.47 2.10 -20.45
C THR A 40 -0.88 0.73 -21.00
N PRO A 41 -1.82 0.64 -21.97
CA PRO A 41 -2.26 -0.64 -22.50
C PRO A 41 -1.12 -1.33 -23.29
N PRO A 42 -0.72 -2.58 -22.95
CA PRO A 42 0.37 -3.29 -23.63
C PRO A 42 0.13 -3.49 -25.13
N GLU A 43 -1.10 -3.73 -25.51
CA GLU A 43 -1.53 -4.05 -26.88
C GLU A 43 -1.61 -2.82 -27.79
N SER A 44 -1.76 -1.62 -27.22
CA SER A 44 -2.06 -0.39 -27.96
C SER A 44 -0.84 0.54 -28.05
N ARG A 45 -0.87 1.44 -29.04
CA ARG A 45 0.13 2.52 -29.16
C ARG A 45 -0.28 3.68 -28.23
N TRP A 46 0.31 3.72 -27.03
CA TRP A 46 0.06 4.77 -26.04
C TRP A 46 1.23 5.76 -25.91
N ILE A 47 2.36 5.48 -26.59
CA ILE A 47 3.56 6.33 -26.62
C ILE A 47 3.91 6.66 -28.06
N ASP A 48 4.32 7.89 -28.30
CA ASP A 48 4.77 8.37 -29.60
C ASP A 48 5.92 9.38 -29.44
N LEU A 49 6.73 9.53 -30.48
CA LEU A 49 7.79 10.53 -30.56
C LEU A 49 7.37 11.58 -31.58
N ILE A 50 7.35 12.83 -31.17
CA ILE A 50 7.04 13.97 -32.02
C ILE A 50 8.38 14.55 -32.52
N PRO A 51 8.64 14.59 -33.84
CA PRO A 51 9.86 15.16 -34.36
C PRO A 51 9.91 16.68 -34.10
N GLU A 52 11.07 17.20 -33.76
CA GLU A 52 11.24 18.63 -33.48
C GLU A 52 11.12 19.51 -34.77
N SER A 53 11.30 18.91 -35.96
CA SER A 53 11.16 19.59 -37.22
C SER A 53 10.71 18.64 -38.34
N ASP A 54 10.13 19.19 -39.43
CA ASP A 54 9.73 18.42 -40.60
C ASP A 54 10.92 17.73 -41.32
N ALA A 55 12.15 18.16 -41.06
CA ALA A 55 13.37 17.55 -41.57
C ALA A 55 13.95 16.44 -40.69
N ALA A 56 13.32 16.17 -39.54
CA ALA A 56 13.78 15.09 -38.64
C ALA A 56 13.53 13.71 -39.27
N PRO A 57 14.37 12.70 -38.99
CA PRO A 57 14.14 11.35 -39.47
C PRO A 57 12.85 10.77 -38.91
N ASP A 58 12.28 9.82 -39.65
CA ASP A 58 11.06 9.09 -39.20
C ASP A 58 11.28 8.48 -37.82
N ALA A 59 10.43 8.84 -36.86
CA ALA A 59 10.50 8.38 -35.49
C ALA A 59 9.87 6.97 -35.29
N ALA A 60 9.16 6.44 -36.27
CA ALA A 60 8.45 5.17 -36.15
C ALA A 60 9.33 3.98 -35.78
N PRO A 61 10.57 3.81 -36.32
CA PRO A 61 11.45 2.74 -35.88
C PRO A 61 11.90 2.88 -34.41
N ALA A 62 12.13 4.09 -33.95
CA ALA A 62 12.52 4.35 -32.54
C ALA A 62 11.35 4.06 -31.59
N VAL A 63 10.12 4.44 -31.94
CA VAL A 63 8.92 4.08 -31.17
C VAL A 63 8.71 2.57 -31.12
N ALA A 64 8.92 1.88 -32.25
CA ALA A 64 8.80 0.43 -32.29
C ALA A 64 9.86 -0.27 -31.38
N ALA A 65 11.10 0.19 -31.43
CA ALA A 65 12.19 -0.31 -30.59
C ALA A 65 11.92 -0.04 -29.10
N LEU A 66 11.44 1.16 -28.75
CA LEU A 66 11.08 1.49 -27.37
C LEU A 66 9.96 0.59 -26.85
N ARG A 67 8.90 0.38 -27.65
CA ARG A 67 7.80 -0.52 -27.27
C ARG A 67 8.26 -1.97 -27.11
N ALA A 68 9.11 -2.48 -28.00
CA ALA A 68 9.69 -3.80 -27.87
C ALA A 68 10.44 -3.94 -26.55
N ASN A 69 11.32 -2.98 -26.22
CA ASN A 69 12.04 -2.98 -24.94
C ASN A 69 11.10 -2.89 -23.72
N LEU A 70 10.03 -2.11 -23.78
CA LEU A 70 9.04 -2.07 -22.69
C LEU A 70 8.30 -3.40 -22.54
N ASN A 71 7.94 -4.05 -23.65
CA ASN A 71 7.28 -5.36 -23.64
C ASN A 71 8.19 -6.48 -23.11
N ASP A 72 9.49 -6.44 -23.45
CA ASP A 72 10.47 -7.41 -23.01
C ASP A 72 10.97 -7.17 -21.58
N SER A 73 10.62 -6.00 -21.00
CA SER A 73 10.94 -5.62 -19.62
C SER A 73 9.84 -6.00 -18.63
N ASN A 74 10.08 -5.71 -17.35
CA ASN A 74 9.08 -5.83 -16.29
C ASN A 74 8.21 -4.57 -16.12
N PHE A 75 8.18 -3.65 -17.11
CA PHE A 75 7.48 -2.37 -17.02
C PHE A 75 6.02 -2.51 -16.63
N TYR A 76 5.28 -3.35 -17.35
CA TYR A 76 3.81 -3.46 -17.18
C TYR A 76 3.41 -4.02 -15.82
N THR A 77 4.17 -4.94 -15.27
CA THR A 77 3.94 -5.43 -13.91
C THR A 77 4.24 -4.36 -12.87
N THR A 78 5.35 -3.63 -13.07
CA THR A 78 5.81 -2.63 -12.12
C THR A 78 4.96 -1.36 -12.13
N ILE A 79 4.51 -0.92 -13.32
CA ILE A 79 3.66 0.28 -13.41
C ILE A 79 2.29 0.08 -12.76
N HIS A 80 1.74 -1.15 -12.80
CA HIS A 80 0.51 -1.46 -12.10
C HIS A 80 0.65 -1.30 -10.58
N GLN A 81 1.79 -1.72 -10.00
CA GLN A 81 2.09 -1.49 -8.58
C GLN A 81 2.16 0.00 -8.26
N CYS A 82 2.78 0.79 -9.14
CA CYS A 82 2.80 2.24 -8.99
C CYS A 82 1.40 2.87 -9.08
N TYR A 83 0.49 2.34 -9.90
CA TYR A 83 -0.89 2.82 -9.94
C TYR A 83 -1.66 2.52 -8.66
N LEU A 84 -1.43 1.37 -8.03
CA LEU A 84 -1.99 1.05 -6.71
C LEU A 84 -1.49 2.04 -5.64
N ASP A 85 -0.20 2.33 -5.61
CA ASP A 85 0.37 3.34 -4.70
C ASP A 85 -0.21 4.73 -4.99
N LEU A 86 -0.35 5.10 -6.26
CA LEU A 86 -0.91 6.39 -6.66
C LEU A 86 -2.36 6.55 -6.21
N VAL A 87 -3.18 5.51 -6.35
CA VAL A 87 -4.57 5.49 -5.91
C VAL A 87 -4.66 5.55 -4.39
N THR A 88 -3.83 4.81 -3.69
CA THR A 88 -3.90 4.64 -2.23
C THR A 88 -3.26 5.81 -1.49
N ILE A 89 -2.00 6.10 -1.80
CA ILE A 89 -1.18 7.10 -1.11
C ILE A 89 -1.26 8.45 -1.82
N GLY A 90 -1.40 8.45 -3.15
CA GLY A 90 -1.43 9.64 -3.99
C GLY A 90 -0.07 10.04 -4.55
N THR A 91 0.98 9.30 -4.25
CA THR A 91 2.31 9.47 -4.81
C THR A 91 2.89 8.10 -5.10
N ALA A 92 3.55 7.96 -6.23
CA ALA A 92 4.25 6.73 -6.60
C ALA A 92 5.64 7.07 -7.13
N CYS A 93 6.57 6.15 -6.96
CA CYS A 93 7.93 6.24 -7.44
C CYS A 93 8.28 5.02 -8.28
N LEU A 94 8.51 5.23 -9.57
CA LEU A 94 9.06 4.23 -10.49
C LEU A 94 10.55 4.52 -10.66
N PHE A 95 11.38 3.54 -10.36
CA PHE A 95 12.82 3.60 -10.63
C PHE A 95 13.11 2.85 -11.92
N MET A 96 13.84 3.50 -12.82
CA MET A 96 14.28 2.93 -14.09
C MET A 96 15.80 2.74 -14.04
N ALA A 97 16.26 1.55 -14.34
CA ALA A 97 17.68 1.25 -14.51
C ALA A 97 17.96 0.74 -15.91
N GLU A 98 19.15 1.08 -16.42
CA GLU A 98 19.68 0.51 -17.67
C GLU A 98 20.27 -0.87 -17.39
N ASN A 99 19.98 -1.81 -18.27
CA ASN A 99 20.53 -3.16 -18.22
C ASN A 99 21.83 -3.25 -19.02
N PRO A 100 22.71 -4.20 -18.68
CA PRO A 100 23.91 -4.47 -19.48
C PRO A 100 23.60 -4.81 -20.93
N ILE A 101 24.52 -4.47 -21.84
CA ILE A 101 24.40 -4.81 -23.26
C ILE A 101 24.26 -6.32 -23.42
N GLY A 102 23.23 -6.75 -24.15
CA GLY A 102 22.92 -8.17 -24.38
C GLY A 102 21.85 -8.73 -23.46
N ALA A 103 21.29 -7.96 -22.52
CA ALA A 103 20.09 -8.33 -21.80
C ALA A 103 18.86 -8.37 -22.72
N ALA A 104 17.79 -9.05 -22.29
CA ALA A 104 16.56 -9.19 -23.06
C ALA A 104 15.88 -7.82 -23.33
N SER A 105 15.97 -6.92 -22.38
CA SER A 105 15.52 -5.53 -22.50
C SER A 105 16.63 -4.57 -22.09
N ALA A 106 16.68 -3.40 -22.72
CA ALA A 106 17.59 -2.31 -22.33
C ALA A 106 17.26 -1.73 -20.94
N PHE A 107 16.04 -1.93 -20.42
CA PHE A 107 15.55 -1.31 -19.20
C PHE A 107 15.03 -2.35 -18.21
N SER A 108 15.21 -2.05 -16.94
CA SER A 108 14.51 -2.69 -15.83
C SER A 108 13.85 -1.64 -14.94
N PHE A 109 12.72 -2.01 -14.35
CA PHE A 109 11.90 -1.10 -13.56
C PHE A 109 11.67 -1.66 -12.16
N ASN A 110 11.59 -0.76 -11.18
CA ASN A 110 11.26 -1.12 -9.80
C ASN A 110 10.29 -0.09 -9.22
N ALA A 111 9.17 -0.56 -8.67
CA ALA A 111 8.26 0.26 -7.89
C ALA A 111 8.85 0.41 -6.49
N ILE A 112 9.24 1.62 -6.11
CA ILE A 112 9.84 1.86 -4.80
C ILE A 112 8.74 2.26 -3.83
N PRO A 113 8.59 1.53 -2.69
CA PRO A 113 7.62 1.87 -1.67
C PRO A 113 7.83 3.30 -1.16
N MET A 114 6.75 4.05 -1.03
CA MET A 114 6.83 5.46 -0.60
C MET A 114 7.35 5.65 0.83
N HIS A 115 7.39 4.59 1.65
CA HIS A 115 8.05 4.63 2.96
C HIS A 115 9.57 4.71 2.87
N ASP A 116 10.13 4.24 1.76
CA ASP A 116 11.57 4.23 1.50
C ASP A 116 12.02 5.49 0.75
N ILE A 117 11.08 6.37 0.36
CA ILE A 117 11.33 7.61 -0.37
C ILE A 117 11.05 8.82 0.50
N ALA A 118 12.01 9.74 0.55
CA ALA A 118 11.81 11.08 1.09
C ALA A 118 12.07 12.13 0.00
N LEU A 119 11.11 13.05 -0.18
CA LEU A 119 11.18 14.13 -1.15
C LEU A 119 11.44 15.45 -0.44
N LEU A 120 12.46 16.17 -0.86
CA LEU A 120 12.78 17.49 -0.33
C LEU A 120 13.13 18.44 -1.49
N LYS A 121 12.18 19.27 -1.90
CA LYS A 121 12.31 20.13 -3.09
C LYS A 121 12.67 19.29 -4.31
N ASP A 122 13.87 19.50 -4.86
CA ASP A 122 14.38 18.81 -6.06
C ASP A 122 15.21 17.56 -5.71
N LYS A 123 15.30 17.21 -4.40
CA LYS A 123 16.07 16.07 -3.94
C LYS A 123 15.16 14.86 -3.69
N VAL A 124 15.65 13.73 -4.12
CA VAL A 124 15.02 12.42 -3.86
C VAL A 124 15.97 11.61 -3.00
N PHE A 125 15.50 11.19 -1.83
CA PHE A 125 16.22 10.26 -0.97
C PHE A 125 15.53 8.91 -1.03
N HIS A 126 16.29 7.88 -1.32
CA HIS A 126 15.84 6.49 -1.30
C HIS A 126 16.65 5.71 -0.27
N THR A 127 15.96 5.09 0.65
CA THR A 127 16.57 4.31 1.75
C THR A 127 16.28 2.83 1.53
N THR A 128 17.34 2.02 1.55
CA THR A 128 17.21 0.57 1.39
C THR A 128 17.99 -0.12 2.50
N SER A 129 17.47 -1.22 3.03
CA SER A 129 18.22 -2.11 3.93
C SER A 129 18.75 -3.29 3.13
N MET A 130 20.04 -3.58 3.24
CA MET A 130 20.66 -4.73 2.59
C MET A 130 21.69 -5.40 3.52
N PRO A 131 21.93 -6.71 3.37
CA PRO A 131 22.97 -7.42 4.11
C PRO A 131 24.34 -6.79 3.91
N ALA A 132 25.17 -6.84 4.95
CA ALA A 132 26.52 -6.28 4.87
C ALA A 132 27.39 -7.00 3.82
N SER A 133 27.20 -8.31 3.62
CA SER A 133 27.79 -9.10 2.54
C SER A 133 27.54 -8.46 1.16
N ASP A 134 26.29 -8.12 0.87
CA ASP A 134 25.86 -7.54 -0.41
C ASP A 134 26.42 -6.12 -0.59
N VAL A 135 26.52 -5.35 0.50
CA VAL A 135 27.15 -4.02 0.49
C VAL A 135 28.62 -4.13 0.11
N MET A 136 29.35 -5.08 0.71
CA MET A 136 30.77 -5.29 0.42
C MET A 136 31.01 -5.79 -1.01
N GLU A 137 30.14 -6.63 -1.53
CA GLU A 137 30.21 -7.10 -2.92
C GLU A 137 29.92 -5.95 -3.91
N ARG A 138 28.88 -5.18 -3.63
CA ARG A 138 28.42 -4.08 -4.51
C ARG A 138 29.35 -2.87 -4.48
N TYR A 139 30.00 -2.60 -3.34
CA TYR A 139 30.85 -1.44 -3.13
C TYR A 139 32.23 -1.84 -2.59
N PRO A 140 33.05 -2.57 -3.37
CA PRO A 140 34.34 -3.11 -2.91
C PRO A 140 35.36 -2.02 -2.53
N ALA A 141 35.19 -0.80 -3.01
CA ALA A 141 36.05 0.34 -2.66
C ALA A 141 35.76 0.92 -1.26
N TRP A 142 34.59 0.62 -0.69
CA TRP A 142 34.25 1.11 0.63
C TRP A 142 34.99 0.33 1.73
N THR A 143 35.60 1.08 2.65
CA THR A 143 36.32 0.48 3.80
C THR A 143 35.51 0.75 5.07
N PRO A 144 34.87 -0.27 5.68
CA PRO A 144 34.10 -0.08 6.89
C PRO A 144 34.96 0.44 8.06
N PRO A 145 34.43 1.32 8.93
CA PRO A 145 35.01 1.69 10.20
C PRO A 145 35.32 0.44 11.06
N ALA A 146 36.29 0.55 11.99
CA ALA A 146 36.78 -0.62 12.70
C ALA A 146 35.70 -1.37 13.50
N ASP A 147 34.81 -0.64 14.17
CA ASP A 147 33.68 -1.15 14.93
C ASP A 147 32.65 -1.89 14.06
N ILE A 148 32.33 -1.31 12.90
CA ILE A 148 31.42 -1.94 11.92
C ILE A 148 32.08 -3.16 11.27
N ARG A 149 33.36 -3.08 10.95
CA ARG A 149 34.12 -4.20 10.37
C ARG A 149 34.11 -5.42 11.27
N ASP A 150 34.26 -5.24 12.57
CA ASP A 150 34.21 -6.34 13.53
C ASP A 150 32.80 -6.90 13.73
N SER A 151 31.79 -6.07 13.55
CA SER A 151 30.39 -6.50 13.53
C SER A 151 30.05 -7.31 12.28
N ILE A 152 30.49 -6.87 11.11
CA ILE A 152 30.33 -7.58 9.83
C ILE A 152 31.02 -8.95 9.87
N LYS A 153 32.21 -9.07 10.49
CA LYS A 153 32.89 -10.36 10.63
C LYS A 153 32.14 -11.36 11.49
N ARG A 154 31.40 -10.88 12.50
CA ARG A 154 30.58 -11.74 13.38
C ARG A 154 29.26 -12.12 12.72
N ASP A 155 28.65 -11.19 11.99
CA ASP A 155 27.38 -11.35 11.32
C ASP A 155 27.41 -10.69 9.93
N PRO A 156 27.80 -11.42 8.88
CA PRO A 156 27.81 -10.90 7.50
C PRO A 156 26.43 -10.52 6.97
N GLU A 157 25.38 -11.11 7.55
CA GLU A 157 23.97 -10.86 7.15
C GLU A 157 23.34 -9.69 7.93
N MET A 158 24.11 -9.02 8.81
CA MET A 158 23.58 -7.85 9.53
C MET A 158 23.07 -6.79 8.53
N PRO A 159 21.86 -6.23 8.77
CA PRO A 159 21.31 -5.24 7.87
C PRO A 159 22.06 -3.91 7.99
N LEU A 160 22.53 -3.40 6.88
CA LEU A 160 23.06 -2.05 6.75
C LEU A 160 22.05 -1.17 5.98
N ARG A 161 21.84 0.02 6.48
CA ARG A 161 20.95 1.00 5.88
C ARG A 161 21.72 1.85 4.87
N LEU A 162 21.41 1.65 3.58
CA LEU A 162 21.94 2.44 2.48
C LEU A 162 20.98 3.58 2.16
N VAL A 163 21.47 4.80 2.15
CA VAL A 163 20.73 5.99 1.73
C VAL A 163 21.32 6.48 0.41
N GLN A 164 20.47 6.62 -0.59
CA GLN A 164 20.80 7.17 -1.89
C GLN A 164 20.13 8.53 -2.03
N CYS A 165 20.87 9.54 -2.42
CA CYS A 165 20.37 10.89 -2.65
C CYS A 165 20.64 11.29 -4.08
N LEU A 166 19.61 11.72 -4.78
CA LEU A 166 19.70 12.42 -6.04
C LEU A 166 19.35 13.89 -5.84
N ASP A 167 20.28 14.78 -6.09
CA ASP A 167 20.14 16.23 -6.02
C ASP A 167 20.29 16.81 -7.44
N GLY A 168 19.19 17.05 -8.11
CA GLY A 168 19.21 17.35 -9.55
C GLY A 168 19.78 16.18 -10.34
N THR A 169 21.01 16.34 -10.86
CA THR A 169 21.76 15.30 -11.59
C THR A 169 22.83 14.62 -10.74
N GLN A 170 23.14 15.16 -9.55
CA GLN A 170 24.20 14.64 -8.68
C GLN A 170 23.67 13.48 -7.83
N PHE A 171 24.32 12.33 -7.93
CA PHE A 171 24.00 11.14 -7.15
C PHE A 171 25.05 10.90 -6.08
N THR A 172 24.61 10.64 -4.87
CA THR A 172 25.45 10.23 -3.73
C THR A 172 24.77 9.11 -2.96
N ALA A 173 25.50 8.04 -2.68
CA ALA A 173 25.03 6.96 -1.83
C ALA A 173 25.97 6.81 -0.62
N TRP A 174 25.38 6.66 0.57
CA TRP A 174 26.12 6.45 1.82
C TRP A 174 25.42 5.46 2.73
N LEU A 175 26.16 4.90 3.65
CA LEU A 175 25.62 4.03 4.70
C LEU A 175 25.28 4.83 5.96
N ASP A 176 24.07 4.64 6.46
CA ASP A 176 23.58 5.26 7.70
C ASP A 176 24.00 4.39 8.91
N ILE A 177 25.29 4.46 9.24
CA ILE A 177 25.93 3.74 10.34
C ILE A 177 26.40 4.67 11.47
N GLY A 178 25.97 5.93 11.44
CA GLY A 178 26.41 6.98 12.36
C GLY A 178 27.74 7.63 11.96
N GLY A 179 28.12 8.68 12.68
CA GLY A 179 29.32 9.46 12.38
C GLY A 179 29.16 10.45 11.24
N ASP A 180 30.29 10.83 10.61
CA ASP A 180 30.28 11.76 9.48
C ASP A 180 29.88 11.04 8.21
N ILE A 181 28.90 11.61 7.49
CA ILE A 181 28.40 11.08 6.20
C ILE A 181 29.53 10.94 5.19
N GLU A 182 30.47 11.89 5.14
CA GLU A 182 31.57 11.87 4.16
C GLU A 182 32.43 10.59 4.26
N ASN A 183 32.60 10.06 5.47
CA ASN A 183 33.38 8.83 5.70
C ASN A 183 32.59 7.56 5.33
N ASN A 184 31.29 7.67 5.18
CA ASN A 184 30.40 6.54 4.92
C ASN A 184 29.88 6.50 3.47
N ILE A 185 30.37 7.40 2.61
CA ILE A 185 30.00 7.44 1.19
C ILE A 185 30.54 6.20 0.49
N VAL A 186 29.65 5.48 -0.16
CA VAL A 186 29.97 4.25 -0.91
C VAL A 186 30.01 4.49 -2.42
N SER A 187 29.28 5.50 -2.90
CA SER A 187 29.23 5.84 -4.33
C SER A 187 28.90 7.30 -4.57
N ARG A 188 29.51 7.89 -5.60
CA ARG A 188 29.16 9.20 -6.15
C ARG A 188 29.12 9.12 -7.68
N GLY A 189 28.21 9.84 -8.29
CA GLY A 189 28.07 9.88 -9.74
C GLY A 189 27.15 10.99 -10.20
N THR A 190 26.88 10.99 -11.48
CA THR A 190 25.95 11.93 -12.12
C THR A 190 25.04 11.15 -13.06
N PHE A 191 23.77 11.53 -13.11
CA PHE A 191 22.83 11.06 -14.10
C PHE A 191 22.51 12.19 -15.08
N GLU A 192 22.37 11.90 -16.36
CA GLU A 192 21.88 12.87 -17.33
C GLU A 192 20.40 13.19 -17.07
N THR A 193 19.63 12.18 -16.73
CA THR A 193 18.21 12.28 -16.37
C THR A 193 17.95 11.48 -15.11
N SER A 194 17.05 11.97 -14.26
CA SER A 194 16.69 11.26 -13.03
C SER A 194 16.17 9.85 -13.32
N PRO A 195 16.75 8.80 -12.72
CA PRO A 195 16.20 7.45 -12.79
C PRO A 195 14.94 7.27 -11.93
N TYR A 196 14.66 8.20 -11.02
CA TYR A 196 13.46 8.21 -10.18
C TYR A 196 12.36 9.00 -10.87
N ILE A 197 11.33 8.31 -11.31
CA ILE A 197 10.14 8.88 -11.95
C ILE A 197 9.06 8.97 -10.88
N ILE A 198 8.84 10.19 -10.37
CA ILE A 198 7.86 10.45 -9.31
C ILE A 198 6.64 11.12 -9.90
N PHE A 199 5.49 10.50 -9.72
CA PHE A 199 4.22 11.03 -10.17
C PHE A 199 3.20 11.07 -9.03
N ARG A 200 2.26 12.01 -9.13
CA ARG A 200 1.33 12.37 -8.07
C ARG A 200 -0.07 12.49 -8.60
N TRP A 201 -1.05 11.99 -7.84
CA TRP A 201 -2.46 12.07 -8.21
C TRP A 201 -2.96 13.52 -8.20
N SER A 202 -2.82 14.18 -7.07
CA SER A 202 -3.22 15.56 -6.87
C SER A 202 -2.27 16.23 -5.89
N LEU A 203 -1.71 17.36 -6.28
CA LEU A 203 -0.76 18.11 -5.48
C LEU A 203 -1.39 19.43 -5.04
N SER A 204 -1.42 19.69 -3.75
CA SER A 204 -1.79 20.99 -3.20
C SER A 204 -0.57 21.92 -3.17
N SER A 205 -0.81 23.23 -3.25
CA SER A 205 0.27 24.20 -3.21
C SER A 205 1.11 24.07 -1.94
N GLY A 206 2.42 23.96 -2.10
CA GLY A 206 3.38 23.81 -1.00
C GLY A 206 3.58 22.38 -0.49
N GLU A 207 2.81 21.41 -0.97
CA GLU A 207 3.01 20.00 -0.61
C GLU A 207 4.01 19.32 -1.54
N GLN A 208 4.80 18.38 -1.00
CA GLN A 208 5.75 17.57 -1.76
C GLN A 208 5.12 16.26 -2.25
N TYR A 209 4.17 15.74 -1.50
CA TYR A 209 3.47 14.49 -1.75
C TYR A 209 2.04 14.73 -2.21
N GLY A 210 1.59 13.94 -3.17
CA GLY A 210 0.22 14.00 -3.66
C GLY A 210 -0.77 13.34 -2.70
N ARG A 211 -2.06 13.57 -2.97
CA ARG A 211 -3.18 12.97 -2.23
C ARG A 211 -4.01 12.12 -3.15
N GLY A 212 -4.04 10.82 -2.88
CA GLY A 212 -4.84 9.83 -3.63
C GLY A 212 -6.32 9.86 -3.25
N PRO A 213 -7.18 9.24 -4.08
CA PRO A 213 -8.60 9.14 -3.82
C PRO A 213 -8.90 8.38 -2.52
N VAL A 214 -8.13 7.34 -2.16
CA VAL A 214 -8.28 6.62 -0.89
C VAL A 214 -8.04 7.53 0.31
N LEU A 215 -6.99 8.37 0.29
CA LEU A 215 -6.74 9.33 1.38
C LEU A 215 -7.89 10.31 1.55
N ARG A 216 -8.55 10.71 0.46
CA ARG A 216 -9.71 11.61 0.51
C ARG A 216 -10.95 10.91 1.06
N ALA A 217 -11.16 9.64 0.73
CA ALA A 217 -12.27 8.83 1.21
C ALA A 217 -12.02 8.20 2.59
N LEU A 218 -10.82 8.33 3.16
CA LEU A 218 -10.40 7.63 4.38
C LEU A 218 -11.33 7.80 5.59
N PRO A 219 -11.93 8.97 5.85
CA PRO A 219 -12.92 9.11 6.94
C PRO A 219 -14.14 8.22 6.74
N ASP A 220 -14.68 8.17 5.52
CA ASP A 220 -15.85 7.34 5.17
C ASP A 220 -15.50 5.85 5.23
N ILE A 221 -14.31 5.47 4.75
CA ILE A 221 -13.79 4.10 4.81
C ILE A 221 -13.68 3.61 6.25
N LYS A 222 -13.09 4.42 7.15
CA LYS A 222 -12.97 4.08 8.58
C LYS A 222 -14.35 3.93 9.23
N THR A 223 -15.28 4.82 8.88
CA THR A 223 -16.64 4.78 9.42
C THR A 223 -17.38 3.54 8.94
N ALA A 224 -17.33 3.21 7.64
CA ALA A 224 -17.95 2.01 7.08
C ALA A 224 -17.40 0.74 7.73
N ASN A 225 -16.09 0.61 7.84
CA ASN A 225 -15.44 -0.52 8.49
C ASN A 225 -15.88 -0.66 9.95
N LYS A 226 -15.99 0.46 10.70
CA LYS A 226 -16.45 0.43 12.10
C LYS A 226 -17.92 0.05 12.22
N VAL A 227 -18.78 0.52 11.33
CA VAL A 227 -20.20 0.15 11.33
C VAL A 227 -20.35 -1.35 11.07
N VAL A 228 -19.65 -1.93 10.10
CA VAL A 228 -19.68 -3.37 9.83
C VAL A 228 -19.18 -4.16 11.04
N GLU A 229 -18.07 -3.75 11.67
CA GLU A 229 -17.58 -4.37 12.91
C GLU A 229 -18.66 -4.41 14.01
N LEU A 230 -19.34 -3.28 14.22
CA LEU A 230 -20.39 -3.17 15.24
C LEU A 230 -21.62 -4.03 14.90
N VAL A 231 -22.02 -4.07 13.63
CA VAL A 231 -23.11 -4.94 13.15
C VAL A 231 -22.78 -6.40 13.40
N LEU A 232 -21.56 -6.84 13.08
CA LEU A 232 -21.11 -8.21 13.31
C LEU A 232 -21.07 -8.57 14.80
N LYS A 233 -20.58 -7.65 15.65
CA LYS A 233 -20.61 -7.84 17.11
C LYS A 233 -22.04 -7.96 17.65
N ASN A 234 -22.95 -7.11 17.21
CA ASN A 234 -24.33 -7.18 17.60
C ASN A 234 -25.01 -8.45 17.08
N ALA A 235 -24.71 -8.86 15.84
CA ALA A 235 -25.19 -10.12 15.30
C ALA A 235 -24.70 -11.33 16.13
N THR A 236 -23.44 -11.31 16.57
CA THR A 236 -22.89 -12.35 17.45
C THR A 236 -23.66 -12.41 18.79
N ILE A 237 -23.97 -11.25 19.40
CA ILE A 237 -24.77 -11.18 20.63
C ILE A 237 -26.20 -11.70 20.39
N ALA A 238 -26.82 -11.31 19.27
CA ALA A 238 -28.16 -11.75 18.92
C ALA A 238 -28.26 -13.28 18.69
N VAL A 239 -27.23 -13.88 18.09
CA VAL A 239 -27.15 -15.33 17.84
C VAL A 239 -26.80 -16.09 19.10
N SER A 240 -25.86 -15.60 19.92
CA SER A 240 -25.46 -16.26 21.17
C SER A 240 -26.52 -16.13 22.27
N GLY A 241 -27.30 -15.06 22.21
CA GLY A 241 -28.28 -14.68 23.20
C GLY A 241 -27.64 -14.21 24.51
N ILE A 242 -28.11 -13.11 25.05
CA ILE A 242 -27.83 -12.71 26.43
C ILE A 242 -29.13 -12.98 27.18
N TRP A 243 -29.03 -13.75 28.25
CA TRP A 243 -30.19 -14.16 29.03
C TRP A 243 -30.18 -13.43 30.38
N GLN A 244 -31.32 -12.93 30.77
CA GLN A 244 -31.56 -12.43 32.12
C GLN A 244 -32.21 -13.51 32.96
N ALA A 245 -31.75 -13.66 34.21
CA ALA A 245 -32.34 -14.51 35.18
C ALA A 245 -32.66 -13.69 36.44
N ASP A 246 -33.83 -13.96 37.05
CA ASP A 246 -34.14 -13.42 38.37
C ASP A 246 -33.24 -14.11 39.41
N ASP A 247 -32.61 -13.32 40.30
CA ASP A 247 -31.79 -13.84 41.40
C ASP A 247 -32.71 -14.22 42.57
N ASP A 248 -33.39 -15.34 42.41
CA ASP A 248 -34.32 -15.93 43.42
C ASP A 248 -33.65 -17.02 44.26
N GLY A 249 -32.35 -17.24 44.09
CA GLY A 249 -31.57 -18.27 44.79
C GLY A 249 -31.89 -19.73 44.37
N VAL A 250 -32.81 -19.93 43.42
CA VAL A 250 -33.19 -21.25 42.90
C VAL A 250 -32.35 -21.64 41.68
N ILE A 251 -31.98 -20.67 40.87
CA ILE A 251 -31.21 -20.92 39.66
C ILE A 251 -29.75 -20.69 39.95
N ASN A 252 -28.94 -21.74 39.93
CA ASN A 252 -27.47 -21.59 39.97
C ASN A 252 -26.95 -21.28 38.58
N LEU A 253 -26.70 -19.99 38.31
CA LEU A 253 -26.23 -19.47 37.02
C LEU A 253 -24.91 -20.12 36.53
N ALA A 254 -24.07 -20.59 37.44
CA ALA A 254 -22.81 -21.24 37.09
C ALA A 254 -22.98 -22.65 36.45
N ASN A 255 -24.14 -23.28 36.63
CA ASN A 255 -24.39 -24.64 36.15
C ASN A 255 -25.40 -24.71 34.99
N ILE A 256 -25.84 -23.57 34.46
CA ILE A 256 -26.77 -23.56 33.32
C ILE A 256 -26.00 -23.84 32.03
N ASN A 257 -26.31 -24.97 31.40
CA ASN A 257 -25.80 -25.32 30.08
C ASN A 257 -26.90 -25.10 29.04
N LEU A 258 -26.77 -24.05 28.21
CA LEU A 258 -27.76 -23.71 27.18
C LEU A 258 -27.51 -24.56 25.92
N THR A 259 -27.82 -25.86 26.01
CA THR A 259 -27.81 -26.78 24.88
C THR A 259 -29.21 -26.99 24.31
N PRO A 260 -29.37 -27.25 23.01
CA PRO A 260 -30.68 -27.62 22.44
C PRO A 260 -31.30 -28.81 23.17
N GLY A 261 -32.53 -28.64 23.70
CA GLY A 261 -33.23 -29.67 24.47
C GLY A 261 -32.96 -29.67 25.97
N ALA A 262 -32.15 -28.75 26.50
CA ALA A 262 -31.94 -28.64 27.95
C ALA A 262 -33.25 -28.21 28.69
N ILE A 263 -33.56 -28.89 29.79
CA ILE A 263 -34.67 -28.52 30.69
C ILE A 263 -34.11 -27.74 31.86
N ILE A 264 -34.46 -26.45 31.94
CA ILE A 264 -34.01 -25.56 33.00
C ILE A 264 -35.13 -25.43 34.05
N PRO A 265 -34.86 -25.79 35.31
CA PRO A 265 -35.86 -25.66 36.37
C PRO A 265 -36.18 -24.18 36.61
N LYS A 266 -37.43 -23.86 36.80
CA LYS A 266 -37.94 -22.52 37.07
C LYS A 266 -38.73 -22.54 38.38
N ALA A 267 -38.49 -21.55 39.27
CA ALA A 267 -39.29 -21.38 40.48
C ALA A 267 -40.71 -20.92 40.14
N VAL A 268 -41.66 -21.32 40.96
CA VAL A 268 -43.07 -20.90 40.83
C VAL A 268 -43.14 -19.39 41.09
N GLY A 269 -43.53 -18.62 40.07
CA GLY A 269 -43.65 -17.16 40.16
C GLY A 269 -42.46 -16.37 39.63
N SER A 270 -41.34 -17.01 39.26
CA SER A 270 -40.20 -16.39 38.61
C SER A 270 -40.43 -16.23 37.09
N SER A 271 -39.92 -15.17 36.51
CA SER A 271 -39.93 -14.98 35.03
C SER A 271 -39.07 -16.00 34.29
N GLY A 272 -38.20 -16.70 35.02
CA GLY A 272 -37.21 -17.62 34.45
C GLY A 272 -36.14 -16.91 33.66
N LEU A 273 -35.59 -17.60 32.67
CA LEU A 273 -34.65 -17.01 31.73
C LEU A 273 -35.41 -16.23 30.66
N THR A 274 -35.18 -14.93 30.59
CA THR A 274 -35.71 -14.07 29.51
C THR A 274 -34.60 -13.58 28.61
N PRO A 275 -34.76 -13.64 27.28
CA PRO A 275 -33.74 -13.09 26.39
C PRO A 275 -33.66 -11.57 26.54
N LEU A 276 -32.48 -11.06 26.73
CA LEU A 276 -32.23 -9.63 26.66
C LEU A 276 -32.35 -9.18 25.20
N ALA A 277 -33.40 -8.42 24.88
CA ALA A 277 -33.58 -7.88 23.55
C ALA A 277 -32.40 -6.92 23.21
N SER A 278 -31.67 -7.23 22.18
CA SER A 278 -30.69 -6.27 21.63
C SER A 278 -31.49 -5.14 20.96
N GLY A 279 -31.31 -3.90 21.44
CA GLY A 279 -31.95 -2.72 20.83
C GLY A 279 -31.31 -2.28 19.53
N ALA A 280 -30.58 -3.14 18.86
CA ALA A 280 -29.88 -2.80 17.61
C ALA A 280 -30.88 -2.78 16.45
N ASP A 281 -30.97 -1.62 15.79
CA ASP A 281 -31.72 -1.45 14.55
C ASP A 281 -30.79 -1.76 13.36
N PHE A 282 -30.91 -2.97 12.81
CA PHE A 282 -30.10 -3.42 11.67
C PHE A 282 -30.49 -2.69 10.38
N ASP A 283 -31.75 -2.27 10.22
CA ASP A 283 -32.22 -1.61 9.01
C ASP A 283 -31.57 -0.22 8.85
N VAL A 284 -31.50 0.55 9.94
CA VAL A 284 -30.80 1.84 9.94
C VAL A 284 -29.32 1.67 9.64
N SER A 285 -28.69 0.64 10.21
CA SER A 285 -27.28 0.35 9.96
C SER A 285 -27.02 0.01 8.48
N GLN A 286 -27.90 -0.73 7.83
CA GLN A 286 -27.79 -1.07 6.41
C GLN A 286 -27.95 0.16 5.50
N ILE A 287 -28.88 1.07 5.82
CA ILE A 287 -29.07 2.31 5.06
C ILE A 287 -27.80 3.18 5.12
N ILE A 288 -27.23 3.35 6.34
CA ILE A 288 -25.99 4.12 6.54
C ILE A 288 -24.81 3.48 5.78
N LEU A 289 -24.68 2.14 5.85
CA LEU A 289 -23.61 1.43 5.14
C LEU A 289 -23.74 1.58 3.62
N LYS A 290 -24.96 1.51 3.07
CA LYS A 290 -25.19 1.70 1.66
C LYS A 290 -24.75 3.10 1.22
N ASP A 291 -25.12 4.14 1.93
CA ASP A 291 -24.72 5.53 1.65
C ASP A 291 -23.20 5.69 1.73
N LEU A 292 -22.55 5.18 2.77
CA LEU A 292 -21.10 5.25 2.93
C LEU A 292 -20.36 4.54 1.78
N ARG A 293 -20.82 3.35 1.39
CA ARG A 293 -20.23 2.60 0.27
C ARG A 293 -20.41 3.31 -1.07
N GLU A 294 -21.57 3.94 -1.30
CA GLU A 294 -21.82 4.75 -2.50
C GLU A 294 -20.88 5.98 -2.53
N ARG A 295 -20.67 6.65 -1.39
CA ARG A 295 -19.73 7.78 -1.27
C ARG A 295 -18.28 7.35 -1.52
N ILE A 296 -17.88 6.18 -0.98
CA ILE A 296 -16.54 5.61 -1.23
C ILE A 296 -16.37 5.32 -2.72
N ARG A 297 -17.32 4.61 -3.36
CA ARG A 297 -17.28 4.32 -4.81
C ARG A 297 -17.20 5.59 -5.65
N HIS A 298 -17.98 6.60 -5.30
CA HIS A 298 -17.97 7.89 -6.01
C HIS A 298 -16.62 8.62 -5.85
N ALA A 299 -16.06 8.66 -4.63
CA ALA A 299 -14.76 9.27 -4.37
C ALA A 299 -13.62 8.57 -5.12
N MET A 300 -13.75 7.26 -5.34
CA MET A 300 -12.78 6.42 -6.05
C MET A 300 -13.11 6.23 -7.53
N LEU A 301 -14.07 7.01 -8.08
CA LEU A 301 -14.45 7.00 -9.50
C LEU A 301 -14.98 5.66 -10.02
N ALA A 302 -15.29 4.69 -9.14
CA ALA A 302 -15.76 3.37 -9.54
C ALA A 302 -17.08 3.42 -10.33
N ASP A 303 -17.94 4.40 -10.05
CA ASP A 303 -19.21 4.59 -10.75
C ASP A 303 -19.06 5.17 -12.17
N ARG A 304 -17.89 5.75 -12.49
CA ARG A 304 -17.65 6.48 -13.74
C ARG A 304 -16.87 5.69 -14.78
N LEU A 305 -16.11 4.70 -14.34
CA LEU A 305 -15.19 3.98 -15.22
C LEU A 305 -15.88 2.86 -16.03
N GLY A 306 -17.15 2.53 -15.74
CA GLY A 306 -17.94 1.60 -16.55
C GLY A 306 -17.35 0.19 -16.66
N LEU A 307 -16.53 -0.22 -15.67
CA LEU A 307 -15.87 -1.52 -15.61
C LEU A 307 -16.76 -2.60 -15.02
#